data_af6730967ea81d73c03d056bfca872a4
#
_entry.id   af6730967ea81d73c03d056bfca872a4
#
_cell.length_a   1.000
_cell.length_b   1.000
_cell.length_c   1.000
_cell.angle_alpha   90.00
_cell.angle_beta   90.00
_cell.angle_gamma   90.00
#
_symmetry.space_group_name_H-M   'P 1'
#
loop_
_entity.id
_entity.type
_entity.pdbx_description
1 polymer ?
#
loop_
_entity_poly.entity_id
_entity_poly.type
_entity_poly.pdbx_seq_one_letter_code
_entity_poly.pdbx_strand_id
1 'polypeptide(L)'
;MEPVKKKDNKWFIKAIVNVLFGIPIGIANIIPGVSGGTFGVMLGIYDKLISSISNIRKDFKNSIKFLIPVVIGMGIGIVGFNWILGDVLLKHFPMQTITLFMGLVVGSIPLVFRHSGIKKATPGSIIPGVVTLVFMVALPFIMQGDGGSYDGFTLGVGNGVMIFLCGIIASVTMILPGISGSMMLMVMGYYFVITGALGSLTSGVFSGNLNLNDILVLGIFVVGVLVGLLGGAKVIDICLKRFRIPTYSAIIGLVVGSLYQIYLESGFTLDLNGLFAVLTFIAGALIALFFGSKWLEAKMEKFKKD
;
A
#
# COMPACT_ATOMS: atom_id res chain seq x y z
N MET A 1 3.13 46.36 19.66
CA MET A 1 2.74 45.45 18.57
C MET A 1 3.61 44.20 18.66
N GLU A 2 3.07 43.11 19.17
CA GLU A 2 3.78 41.83 19.22
C GLU A 2 3.95 41.25 17.81
N PRO A 3 5.08 40.63 17.46
CA PRO A 3 5.27 40.04 16.15
C PRO A 3 4.44 38.76 16.04
N VAL A 4 3.46 38.79 15.12
CA VAL A 4 2.57 37.68 14.76
C VAL A 4 3.39 36.43 14.42
N LYS A 5 3.06 35.34 15.09
CA LYS A 5 3.67 34.01 15.05
C LYS A 5 3.87 33.45 13.64
N LYS A 6 5.07 33.51 13.10
CA LYS A 6 5.53 32.80 11.89
C LYS A 6 5.56 31.24 12.02
N LYS A 7 5.20 30.71 13.19
CA LYS A 7 5.32 29.28 13.53
C LYS A 7 4.18 28.41 12.97
N ASP A 8 3.01 28.97 12.71
CA ASP A 8 1.81 28.23 12.29
C ASP A 8 1.81 27.87 10.81
N ASN A 9 2.47 28.66 9.98
CA ASN A 9 2.50 28.46 8.52
C ASN A 9 3.32 27.21 8.10
N LYS A 10 4.40 26.88 8.83
CA LYS A 10 5.27 25.74 8.51
C LYS A 10 4.58 24.37 8.78
N TRP A 11 3.74 24.28 9.81
CA TRP A 11 3.00 23.04 10.07
C TRP A 11 1.91 22.82 9.02
N PHE A 12 1.18 23.85 8.65
CA PHE A 12 0.10 23.78 7.65
C PHE A 12 0.64 23.34 6.28
N ILE A 13 1.77 23.89 5.83
CA ILE A 13 2.42 23.47 4.59
C ILE A 13 2.85 21.99 4.65
N LYS A 14 3.42 21.55 5.79
CA LYS A 14 3.78 20.13 5.99
C LYS A 14 2.57 19.22 5.98
N ALA A 15 1.44 19.65 6.53
CA ALA A 15 0.20 18.89 6.50
C ALA A 15 -0.34 18.75 5.07
N ILE A 16 -0.36 19.82 4.28
CA ILE A 16 -0.76 19.78 2.86
C ILE A 16 0.12 18.81 2.06
N VAL A 17 1.44 18.89 2.23
CA VAL A 17 2.39 17.98 1.55
C VAL A 17 2.12 16.52 1.94
N ASN A 18 1.83 16.24 3.21
CA ASN A 18 1.50 14.90 3.67
C ASN A 18 0.14 14.42 3.09
N VAL A 19 -0.84 15.30 2.95
CA VAL A 19 -2.11 14.98 2.23
C VAL A 19 -1.79 14.62 0.78
N LEU A 20 -0.98 15.42 0.09
CA LEU A 20 -0.57 15.15 -1.29
C LEU A 20 0.18 13.82 -1.44
N PHE A 21 0.97 13.40 -0.46
CA PHE A 21 1.57 12.06 -0.43
C PHE A 21 0.54 10.95 -0.17
N GLY A 22 -0.48 11.23 0.62
CA GLY A 22 -1.54 10.27 0.91
C GLY A 22 -2.39 9.93 -0.32
N ILE A 23 -2.66 10.89 -1.20
CA ILE A 23 -3.51 10.68 -2.39
C ILE A 23 -3.03 9.53 -3.28
N PRO A 24 -1.76 9.49 -3.76
CA PRO A 24 -1.27 8.37 -4.57
C PRO A 24 -1.27 7.03 -3.82
N ILE A 25 -1.03 7.05 -2.50
CA ILE A 25 -1.11 5.83 -1.68
C ILE A 25 -2.55 5.31 -1.62
N GLY A 26 -3.52 6.21 -1.47
CA GLY A 26 -4.94 5.86 -1.51
C GLY A 26 -5.36 5.28 -2.86
N ILE A 27 -4.97 5.92 -3.95
CA ILE A 27 -5.20 5.45 -5.32
C ILE A 27 -4.62 4.05 -5.52
N ALA A 28 -3.36 3.82 -5.09
CA ALA A 28 -2.69 2.54 -5.20
C ALA A 28 -3.43 1.40 -4.49
N ASN A 29 -4.09 1.68 -3.37
CA ASN A 29 -4.85 0.67 -2.63
C ASN A 29 -6.15 0.21 -3.33
N ILE A 30 -6.64 0.95 -4.32
CA ILE A 30 -7.83 0.56 -5.11
C ILE A 30 -7.41 -0.35 -6.28
N ILE A 31 -6.16 -0.24 -6.73
CA ILE A 31 -5.69 -0.93 -7.93
C ILE A 31 -5.29 -2.36 -7.56
N PRO A 32 -5.89 -3.38 -8.20
CA PRO A 32 -5.46 -4.75 -8.00
C PRO A 32 -3.96 -4.91 -8.27
N GLY A 33 -3.28 -5.75 -7.50
CA GLY A 33 -1.85 -6.03 -7.66
C GLY A 33 -0.90 -4.90 -7.24
N VAL A 34 -1.40 -3.70 -6.94
CA VAL A 34 -0.59 -2.56 -6.49
C VAL A 34 -0.76 -2.34 -4.98
N SER A 35 0.34 -2.14 -4.28
CA SER A 35 0.34 -1.91 -2.82
C SER A 35 0.58 -0.44 -2.48
N GLY A 36 -0.20 0.10 -1.55
CA GLY A 36 0.06 1.43 -0.98
C GLY A 36 1.46 1.56 -0.37
N GLY A 37 2.00 0.47 0.19
CA GLY A 37 3.38 0.39 0.66
C GLY A 37 4.41 0.66 -0.46
N THR A 38 4.19 0.12 -1.66
CA THR A 38 5.02 0.40 -2.84
C THR A 38 5.05 1.90 -3.16
N PHE A 39 3.89 2.56 -3.14
CA PHE A 39 3.82 4.01 -3.34
C PHE A 39 4.47 4.80 -2.19
N GLY A 40 4.35 4.34 -0.95
CA GLY A 40 5.08 4.91 0.18
C GLY A 40 6.59 4.90 -0.02
N VAL A 41 7.12 3.80 -0.56
CA VAL A 41 8.54 3.66 -0.93
C VAL A 41 8.89 4.56 -2.11
N MET A 42 8.06 4.56 -3.16
CA MET A 42 8.23 5.41 -4.36
C MET A 42 8.26 6.91 -4.00
N LEU A 43 7.44 7.35 -3.06
CA LEU A 43 7.39 8.73 -2.58
C LEU A 43 8.49 9.07 -1.56
N GLY A 44 9.31 8.10 -1.16
CA GLY A 44 10.38 8.28 -0.16
C GLY A 44 9.88 8.57 1.26
N ILE A 45 8.64 8.24 1.57
CA ILE A 45 8.06 8.46 2.91
C ILE A 45 7.87 7.16 3.72
N TYR A 46 8.24 6.02 3.15
CA TYR A 46 8.01 4.70 3.74
C TYR A 46 8.61 4.56 5.15
N ASP A 47 9.92 4.89 5.31
CA ASP A 47 10.61 4.81 6.61
C ASP A 47 9.88 5.67 7.66
N LYS A 48 9.40 6.85 7.27
CA LYS A 48 8.67 7.76 8.15
C LYS A 48 7.27 7.24 8.47
N LEU A 49 6.59 6.64 7.48
CA LEU A 49 5.29 6.03 7.67
C LEU A 49 5.38 4.90 8.70
N ILE A 50 6.30 3.97 8.49
CA ILE A 50 6.55 2.83 9.36
C ILE A 50 6.96 3.29 10.77
N SER A 51 7.90 4.23 10.87
CA SER A 51 8.35 4.72 12.19
C SER A 51 7.24 5.47 12.94
N SER A 52 6.37 6.20 12.24
CA SER A 52 5.26 6.93 12.88
C SER A 52 4.20 5.97 13.41
N ILE A 53 3.87 4.88 12.68
CA ILE A 53 2.95 3.85 13.14
C ILE A 53 3.58 3.10 14.33
N SER A 54 4.83 2.65 14.19
CA SER A 54 5.57 1.89 15.21
C SER A 54 5.71 2.65 16.53
N ASN A 55 5.90 3.96 16.48
CA ASN A 55 6.16 4.79 17.66
C ASN A 55 4.93 5.60 18.12
N ILE A 56 3.73 5.28 17.63
CA ILE A 56 2.50 6.05 17.92
C ILE A 56 2.24 6.17 19.43
N ARG A 57 2.61 5.15 20.23
CA ARG A 57 2.48 5.18 21.69
C ARG A 57 3.55 6.02 22.40
N LYS A 58 4.76 6.12 21.79
CA LYS A 58 5.91 6.82 22.41
C LYS A 58 5.96 8.29 22.02
N ASP A 59 5.59 8.59 20.78
CA ASP A 59 5.61 9.94 20.22
C ASP A 59 4.27 10.22 19.50
N PHE A 60 3.19 10.16 20.27
CA PHE A 60 1.82 10.29 19.77
C PHE A 60 1.62 11.59 18.97
N LYS A 61 2.06 12.72 19.54
CA LYS A 61 1.82 14.03 18.95
C LYS A 61 2.47 14.18 17.54
N ASN A 62 3.71 13.74 17.37
CA ASN A 62 4.40 13.85 16.09
C ASN A 62 3.92 12.77 15.10
N SER A 63 3.64 11.55 15.57
CA SER A 63 3.06 10.47 14.77
C SER A 63 1.71 10.88 14.19
N ILE A 64 0.79 11.38 15.00
CA ILE A 64 -0.54 11.81 14.57
C ILE A 64 -0.47 13.03 13.63
N LYS A 65 0.40 13.99 13.90
CA LYS A 65 0.61 15.14 13.01
C LYS A 65 1.07 14.76 11.61
N PHE A 66 1.73 13.61 11.46
CA PHE A 66 2.13 13.08 10.16
C PHE A 66 1.06 12.15 9.57
N LEU A 67 0.55 11.19 10.38
CA LEU A 67 -0.36 10.15 9.91
C LEU A 67 -1.73 10.69 9.51
N ILE A 68 -2.33 11.60 10.30
CA ILE A 68 -3.67 12.14 9.98
C ILE A 68 -3.73 12.78 8.60
N PRO A 69 -2.83 13.72 8.22
CA PRO A 69 -2.83 14.26 6.85
C PRO A 69 -2.63 13.21 5.77
N VAL A 70 -1.77 12.20 6.00
CA VAL A 70 -1.58 11.10 5.05
C VAL A 70 -2.88 10.30 4.89
N VAL A 71 -3.55 9.93 5.99
CA VAL A 71 -4.82 9.20 5.97
C VAL A 71 -5.93 10.00 5.30
N ILE A 72 -6.01 11.31 5.55
CA ILE A 72 -6.94 12.21 4.84
C ILE A 72 -6.65 12.17 3.33
N GLY A 73 -5.37 12.28 2.93
CA GLY A 73 -4.96 12.17 1.54
C GLY A 73 -5.33 10.81 0.93
N MET A 74 -5.12 9.71 1.66
CA MET A 74 -5.54 8.38 1.23
C MET A 74 -7.07 8.33 1.01
N GLY A 75 -7.87 8.87 1.93
CA GLY A 75 -9.32 8.96 1.78
C GLY A 75 -9.73 9.76 0.55
N ILE A 76 -9.11 10.92 0.31
CA ILE A 76 -9.33 11.72 -0.91
C ILE A 76 -8.96 10.91 -2.16
N GLY A 77 -7.82 10.20 -2.15
CA GLY A 77 -7.39 9.35 -3.25
C GLY A 77 -8.38 8.22 -3.54
N ILE A 78 -8.82 7.51 -2.49
CA ILE A 78 -9.79 6.42 -2.59
C ILE A 78 -11.12 6.94 -3.14
N VAL A 79 -11.73 7.94 -2.49
CA VAL A 79 -13.08 8.41 -2.84
C VAL A 79 -13.07 9.19 -4.16
N GLY A 80 -12.12 10.13 -4.30
CA GLY A 80 -12.07 11.02 -5.47
C GLY A 80 -11.64 10.32 -6.76
N PHE A 81 -10.80 9.29 -6.66
CA PHE A 81 -10.27 8.59 -7.83
C PHE A 81 -11.00 7.27 -8.15
N ASN A 82 -11.78 6.74 -7.19
CA ASN A 82 -12.50 5.47 -7.39
C ASN A 82 -13.42 5.53 -8.60
N TRP A 83 -14.17 6.61 -8.78
CA TRP A 83 -15.04 6.78 -9.95
C TRP A 83 -14.23 6.88 -11.24
N ILE A 84 -13.18 7.72 -11.29
CA ILE A 84 -12.33 7.87 -12.47
C ILE A 84 -11.61 6.54 -12.78
N LEU A 85 -11.07 5.88 -11.76
CA LEU A 85 -10.32 4.64 -11.92
C LEU A 85 -11.25 3.48 -12.32
N GLY A 86 -12.33 3.26 -11.58
CA GLY A 86 -13.25 2.13 -11.79
C GLY A 86 -14.10 2.30 -13.05
N ASP A 87 -14.83 3.40 -13.15
CA ASP A 87 -15.82 3.58 -14.21
C ASP A 87 -15.22 4.06 -15.54
N VAL A 88 -14.08 4.75 -15.52
CA VAL A 88 -13.47 5.29 -16.74
C VAL A 88 -12.22 4.51 -17.13
N LEU A 89 -11.20 4.50 -16.28
CA LEU A 89 -9.89 3.97 -16.66
C LEU A 89 -9.86 2.44 -16.72
N LEU A 90 -10.28 1.74 -15.67
CA LEU A 90 -10.25 0.27 -15.63
C LEU A 90 -11.34 -0.36 -16.51
N LYS A 91 -12.46 0.32 -16.75
CA LYS A 91 -13.54 -0.19 -17.60
C LYS A 91 -13.25 -0.02 -19.09
N HIS A 92 -12.67 1.12 -19.50
CA HIS A 92 -12.45 1.43 -20.92
C HIS A 92 -10.99 1.23 -21.36
N PHE A 93 -10.02 1.36 -20.45
CA PHE A 93 -8.59 1.29 -20.72
C PHE A 93 -7.84 0.43 -19.70
N PRO A 94 -8.29 -0.82 -19.40
CA PRO A 94 -7.70 -1.63 -18.33
C PRO A 94 -6.21 -1.88 -18.54
N MET A 95 -5.80 -2.31 -19.74
CA MET A 95 -4.42 -2.61 -20.08
C MET A 95 -3.52 -1.38 -19.92
N GLN A 96 -3.92 -0.23 -20.48
CA GLN A 96 -3.15 1.03 -20.43
C GLN A 96 -3.03 1.54 -18.99
N THR A 97 -4.09 1.39 -18.21
CA THR A 97 -4.10 1.80 -16.80
C THR A 97 -3.14 0.95 -15.97
N ILE A 98 -3.23 -0.37 -16.09
CA ILE A 98 -2.37 -1.30 -15.35
C ILE A 98 -0.91 -1.13 -15.74
N THR A 99 -0.62 -0.98 -17.06
CA THR A 99 0.76 -0.77 -17.52
C THR A 99 1.32 0.59 -17.13
N LEU A 100 0.50 1.64 -17.04
CA LEU A 100 0.92 2.92 -16.45
C LEU A 100 1.44 2.72 -15.01
N PHE A 101 0.70 2.00 -14.17
CA PHE A 101 1.11 1.72 -12.80
C PHE A 101 2.34 0.82 -12.75
N MET A 102 2.43 -0.17 -13.63
CA MET A 102 3.64 -0.99 -13.77
C MET A 102 4.87 -0.13 -14.10
N GLY A 103 4.72 0.84 -15.00
CA GLY A 103 5.75 1.84 -15.31
C GLY A 103 6.14 2.67 -14.09
N LEU A 104 5.16 3.18 -13.32
CA LEU A 104 5.42 3.93 -12.09
C LEU A 104 6.24 3.10 -11.09
N VAL A 105 5.92 1.82 -10.92
CA VAL A 105 6.67 0.91 -10.04
C VAL A 105 8.10 0.73 -10.54
N VAL A 106 8.32 0.43 -11.83
CA VAL A 106 9.66 0.28 -12.42
C VAL A 106 10.48 1.54 -12.28
N GLY A 107 9.90 2.71 -12.60
CA GLY A 107 10.57 4.00 -12.48
C GLY A 107 10.94 4.39 -11.03
N SER A 108 10.27 3.77 -10.03
CA SER A 108 10.60 3.99 -8.61
C SER A 108 11.81 3.18 -8.12
N ILE A 109 12.20 2.09 -8.80
CA ILE A 109 13.28 1.19 -8.35
C ILE A 109 14.60 1.93 -8.09
N PRO A 110 15.07 2.85 -8.95
CA PRO A 110 16.30 3.62 -8.69
C PRO A 110 16.24 4.44 -7.40
N LEU A 111 15.06 4.97 -7.04
CA LEU A 111 14.86 5.70 -5.79
C LEU A 111 14.98 4.78 -4.59
N VAL A 112 14.30 3.63 -4.63
CA VAL A 112 14.36 2.60 -3.59
C VAL A 112 15.81 2.13 -3.38
N PHE A 113 16.51 1.88 -4.49
CA PHE A 113 17.91 1.46 -4.47
C PHE A 113 18.82 2.52 -3.82
N ARG A 114 18.61 3.80 -4.10
CA ARG A 114 19.33 4.89 -3.43
C ARG A 114 19.12 4.92 -1.92
N HIS A 115 17.88 4.73 -1.47
CA HIS A 115 17.55 4.71 -0.04
C HIS A 115 18.07 3.46 0.68
N SER A 116 18.34 2.37 -0.03
CA SER A 116 18.83 1.12 0.57
C SER A 116 20.20 1.24 1.23
N GLY A 117 21.05 2.11 0.70
CA GLY A 117 22.47 2.21 1.09
C GLY A 117 23.32 1.05 0.57
N ILE A 118 22.82 0.22 -0.35
CA ILE A 118 23.57 -0.88 -0.99
C ILE A 118 24.63 -0.29 -1.90
N LYS A 119 25.91 -0.47 -1.55
CA LYS A 119 27.07 -0.03 -2.33
C LYS A 119 27.82 -1.19 -3.01
N LYS A 120 27.70 -2.40 -2.47
CA LYS A 120 28.38 -3.59 -2.97
C LYS A 120 27.44 -4.79 -2.94
N ALA A 121 27.62 -5.69 -3.90
CA ALA A 121 26.96 -6.99 -3.90
C ALA A 121 27.55 -7.87 -2.78
N THR A 122 26.75 -8.15 -1.77
CA THR A 122 27.08 -9.02 -0.64
C THR A 122 25.94 -10.02 -0.44
N PRO A 123 26.16 -11.17 0.21
CA PRO A 123 25.07 -12.09 0.51
C PRO A 123 23.88 -11.41 1.21
N GLY A 124 24.13 -10.49 2.14
CA GLY A 124 23.10 -9.72 2.84
C GLY A 124 22.35 -8.72 1.96
N SER A 125 22.91 -8.29 0.82
CA SER A 125 22.25 -7.41 -0.14
C SER A 125 21.61 -8.16 -1.33
N ILE A 126 21.88 -9.45 -1.50
CA ILE A 126 21.36 -10.24 -2.62
C ILE A 126 20.31 -11.26 -2.14
N ILE A 127 20.65 -12.07 -1.14
CA ILE A 127 19.81 -13.21 -0.72
C ILE A 127 18.39 -12.77 -0.31
N PRO A 128 18.18 -11.76 0.55
CA PRO A 128 16.82 -11.35 0.91
C PRO A 128 16.00 -10.90 -0.29
N GLY A 129 16.63 -10.18 -1.23
CA GLY A 129 15.96 -9.72 -2.46
C GLY A 129 15.56 -10.89 -3.36
N VAL A 130 16.44 -11.86 -3.56
CA VAL A 130 16.16 -13.06 -4.37
C VAL A 130 15.05 -13.90 -3.71
N VAL A 131 15.12 -14.11 -2.40
CA VAL A 131 14.11 -14.90 -1.66
C VAL A 131 12.73 -14.26 -1.79
N THR A 132 12.61 -12.93 -1.58
CA THR A 132 11.33 -12.25 -1.66
C THR A 132 10.83 -12.12 -3.10
N LEU A 133 11.70 -11.96 -4.09
CA LEU A 133 11.36 -12.00 -5.52
C LEU A 133 10.78 -13.38 -5.90
N VAL A 134 11.48 -14.46 -5.55
CA VAL A 134 11.01 -15.82 -5.82
C VAL A 134 9.69 -16.09 -5.12
N PHE A 135 9.54 -15.66 -3.87
CA PHE A 135 8.29 -15.73 -3.13
C PHE A 135 7.15 -15.04 -3.88
N MET A 136 7.35 -13.80 -4.35
CA MET A 136 6.33 -13.04 -5.09
C MET A 136 5.95 -13.67 -6.43
N VAL A 137 6.94 -14.21 -7.16
CA VAL A 137 6.69 -14.91 -8.44
C VAL A 137 5.97 -16.23 -8.20
N ALA A 138 6.30 -16.96 -7.12
CA ALA A 138 5.65 -18.22 -6.77
C ALA A 138 4.23 -18.03 -6.24
N LEU A 139 3.92 -16.87 -5.69
CA LEU A 139 2.67 -16.58 -5.00
C LEU A 139 1.42 -16.93 -5.84
N PRO A 140 1.24 -16.52 -7.10
CA PRO A 140 0.07 -16.86 -7.92
C PRO A 140 -0.10 -18.36 -8.17
N PHE A 141 1.00 -19.14 -8.16
CA PHE A 141 0.94 -20.60 -8.36
C PHE A 141 0.55 -21.36 -7.09
N ILE A 142 0.87 -20.79 -5.92
CA ILE A 142 0.54 -21.38 -4.61
C ILE A 142 -0.90 -21.04 -4.22
N MET A 143 -1.40 -19.92 -4.72
CA MET A 143 -2.60 -19.24 -4.25
C MET A 143 -3.78 -19.44 -5.19
N GLN A 144 -4.34 -20.63 -5.25
CA GLN A 144 -5.59 -20.95 -5.94
C GLN A 144 -6.80 -20.94 -4.98
N GLY A 145 -6.86 -19.93 -4.10
CA GLY A 145 -8.00 -19.74 -3.21
C GLY A 145 -9.18 -19.08 -3.93
N ASP A 146 -10.37 -19.62 -3.78
CA ASP A 146 -11.62 -19.06 -4.32
C ASP A 146 -12.17 -17.86 -3.53
N GLY A 147 -11.45 -17.41 -2.49
CA GLY A 147 -11.82 -16.28 -1.64
C GLY A 147 -12.91 -16.59 -0.61
N GLY A 148 -13.42 -17.82 -0.57
CA GLY A 148 -14.50 -18.26 0.32
C GLY A 148 -15.88 -17.75 -0.09
N SER A 149 -16.90 -18.00 0.72
CA SER A 149 -18.26 -17.52 0.50
C SER A 149 -18.80 -16.81 1.75
N TYR A 150 -19.55 -15.74 1.51
CA TYR A 150 -20.29 -15.04 2.57
C TYR A 150 -21.64 -15.68 2.84
N ASP A 151 -22.27 -16.28 1.83
CA ASP A 151 -23.59 -16.87 1.94
C ASP A 151 -23.59 -18.02 2.95
N GLY A 152 -24.45 -17.92 3.97
CA GLY A 152 -24.54 -18.89 5.06
C GLY A 152 -23.38 -18.83 6.07
N PHE A 153 -22.51 -17.83 6.00
CA PHE A 153 -21.41 -17.69 6.96
C PHE A 153 -21.92 -17.34 8.36
N THR A 154 -21.58 -18.17 9.32
CA THR A 154 -21.90 -17.97 10.74
C THR A 154 -20.63 -17.91 11.56
N LEU A 155 -20.55 -16.91 12.45
CA LEU A 155 -19.42 -16.74 13.34
C LEU A 155 -19.40 -17.83 14.40
N GLY A 156 -18.35 -18.65 14.42
CA GLY A 156 -18.01 -19.59 15.47
C GLY A 156 -16.65 -19.28 16.06
N VAL A 157 -16.27 -19.95 17.15
CA VAL A 157 -14.98 -19.70 17.82
C VAL A 157 -13.79 -19.92 16.87
N GLY A 158 -13.78 -20.99 16.10
CA GLY A 158 -12.72 -21.29 15.13
C GLY A 158 -12.61 -20.24 14.03
N ASN A 159 -13.74 -19.88 13.41
CA ASN A 159 -13.81 -18.84 12.38
C ASN A 159 -13.43 -17.46 12.94
N GLY A 160 -13.80 -17.14 14.19
CA GLY A 160 -13.41 -15.90 14.84
C GLY A 160 -11.90 -15.75 15.00
N VAL A 161 -11.22 -16.83 15.41
CA VAL A 161 -9.74 -16.85 15.49
C VAL A 161 -9.14 -16.66 14.10
N MET A 162 -9.67 -17.34 13.08
CA MET A 162 -9.17 -17.18 11.69
C MET A 162 -9.40 -15.78 11.16
N ILE A 163 -10.57 -15.17 11.40
CA ILE A 163 -10.85 -13.77 11.01
C ILE A 163 -9.87 -12.80 11.68
N PHE A 164 -9.56 -13.00 12.96
CA PHE A 164 -8.55 -12.21 13.67
C PHE A 164 -7.17 -12.36 13.04
N LEU A 165 -6.73 -13.59 12.73
CA LEU A 165 -5.46 -13.85 12.04
C LEU A 165 -5.45 -13.26 10.63
N CYS A 166 -6.57 -13.34 9.89
CA CYS A 166 -6.73 -12.70 8.59
C CYS A 166 -6.52 -11.18 8.69
N GLY A 167 -7.07 -10.54 9.72
CA GLY A 167 -6.85 -9.11 9.98
C GLY A 167 -5.38 -8.79 10.22
N ILE A 168 -4.68 -9.60 11.05
CA ILE A 168 -3.25 -9.43 11.30
C ILE A 168 -2.45 -9.55 9.99
N ILE A 169 -2.64 -10.65 9.26
CA ILE A 169 -1.86 -10.94 8.05
C ILE A 169 -2.14 -9.90 6.96
N ALA A 170 -3.42 -9.57 6.72
CA ALA A 170 -3.79 -8.57 5.73
C ALA A 170 -3.18 -7.19 6.03
N SER A 171 -3.16 -6.76 7.28
CA SER A 171 -2.57 -5.47 7.65
C SER A 171 -1.05 -5.45 7.58
N VAL A 172 -0.39 -6.54 7.97
CA VAL A 172 1.08 -6.67 7.83
C VAL A 172 1.47 -6.66 6.35
N THR A 173 0.76 -7.41 5.50
CA THR A 173 1.04 -7.44 4.05
C THR A 173 0.72 -6.12 3.38
N MET A 174 -0.31 -5.39 3.82
CA MET A 174 -0.64 -4.05 3.32
C MET A 174 0.46 -3.01 3.58
N ILE A 175 1.22 -3.17 4.68
CA ILE A 175 2.38 -2.33 4.98
C ILE A 175 3.55 -2.71 4.07
N LEU A 176 3.74 -4.00 3.76
CA LEU A 176 4.85 -4.48 2.94
C LEU A 176 4.66 -4.04 1.48
N PRO A 177 5.68 -3.43 0.87
CA PRO A 177 5.61 -3.09 -0.55
C PRO A 177 5.45 -4.33 -1.41
N GLY A 178 4.60 -4.24 -2.45
CA GLY A 178 4.43 -5.30 -3.43
C GLY A 178 3.40 -6.38 -3.09
N ILE A 179 2.90 -6.45 -1.86
CA ILE A 179 1.87 -7.42 -1.47
C ILE A 179 0.57 -6.69 -1.15
N SER A 180 -0.54 -7.18 -1.70
CA SER A 180 -1.87 -6.65 -1.42
C SER A 180 -2.53 -7.42 -0.26
N GLY A 181 -3.08 -6.70 0.73
CA GLY A 181 -3.82 -7.31 1.84
C GLY A 181 -5.09 -8.03 1.39
N SER A 182 -5.77 -7.51 0.37
CA SER A 182 -6.97 -8.16 -0.21
C SER A 182 -6.63 -9.49 -0.88
N MET A 183 -5.48 -9.57 -1.56
CA MET A 183 -4.99 -10.81 -2.14
C MET A 183 -4.72 -11.86 -1.05
N MET A 184 -4.13 -11.47 0.08
CA MET A 184 -3.93 -12.39 1.20
C MET A 184 -5.25 -12.89 1.78
N LEU A 185 -6.27 -12.03 1.86
CA LEU A 185 -7.61 -12.46 2.28
C LEU A 185 -8.24 -13.45 1.31
N MET A 186 -8.07 -13.25 -0.01
CA MET A 186 -8.51 -14.21 -1.03
C MET A 186 -7.91 -15.59 -0.80
N VAL A 187 -6.60 -15.64 -0.61
CA VAL A 187 -5.83 -16.85 -0.37
C VAL A 187 -6.28 -17.60 0.87
N MET A 188 -6.54 -16.85 1.93
CA MET A 188 -7.01 -17.43 3.20
C MET A 188 -8.50 -17.84 3.13
N GLY A 189 -9.20 -17.57 2.01
CA GLY A 189 -10.62 -17.91 1.83
C GLY A 189 -11.59 -17.01 2.61
N TYR A 190 -11.17 -15.81 3.01
CA TYR A 190 -11.99 -14.89 3.82
C TYR A 190 -12.30 -13.57 3.15
N TYR A 191 -11.86 -13.36 1.90
CA TYR A 191 -12.10 -12.11 1.18
C TYR A 191 -13.59 -11.79 1.04
N PHE A 192 -14.38 -12.74 0.51
CA PHE A 192 -15.82 -12.52 0.32
C PHE A 192 -16.59 -12.52 1.64
N VAL A 193 -16.11 -13.20 2.66
CA VAL A 193 -16.69 -13.12 4.02
C VAL A 193 -16.58 -11.69 4.56
N ILE A 194 -15.40 -11.08 4.49
CA ILE A 194 -15.16 -9.72 5.00
C ILE A 194 -15.89 -8.66 4.15
N THR A 195 -15.78 -8.76 2.82
CA THR A 195 -16.44 -7.80 1.91
C THR A 195 -17.95 -7.94 1.92
N GLY A 196 -18.48 -9.16 2.03
CA GLY A 196 -19.91 -9.44 2.18
C GLY A 196 -20.47 -8.89 3.50
N ALA A 197 -19.80 -9.13 4.63
CA ALA A 197 -20.16 -8.55 5.92
C ALA A 197 -20.15 -7.01 5.89
N LEU A 198 -19.17 -6.40 5.19
CA LEU A 198 -19.10 -4.93 5.02
C LEU A 198 -20.26 -4.42 4.15
N GLY A 199 -20.60 -5.11 3.06
CA GLY A 199 -21.74 -4.80 2.20
C GLY A 199 -23.07 -4.91 2.94
N SER A 200 -23.27 -5.98 3.68
CA SER A 200 -24.45 -6.20 4.53
C SER A 200 -24.58 -5.12 5.62
N LEU A 201 -23.49 -4.78 6.30
CA LEU A 201 -23.49 -3.73 7.33
C LEU A 201 -23.85 -2.36 6.73
N THR A 202 -23.27 -2.01 5.57
CA THR A 202 -23.58 -0.73 4.91
C THR A 202 -25.05 -0.67 4.48
N SER A 203 -25.59 -1.72 3.88
CA SER A 203 -27.00 -1.79 3.51
C SER A 203 -27.92 -1.77 4.75
N GLY A 204 -27.51 -2.45 5.81
CA GLY A 204 -28.24 -2.50 7.10
C GLY A 204 -28.32 -1.14 7.80
N VAL A 205 -27.27 -0.30 7.72
CA VAL A 205 -27.30 1.06 8.26
C VAL A 205 -28.36 1.93 7.56
N PHE A 206 -28.52 1.79 6.23
CA PHE A 206 -29.51 2.55 5.47
C PHE A 206 -30.94 1.99 5.62
N SER A 207 -31.09 0.67 5.82
CA SER A 207 -32.41 0.02 5.96
C SER A 207 -32.87 -0.10 7.42
N GLY A 208 -32.03 0.23 8.39
CA GLY A 208 -32.32 0.06 9.83
C GLY A 208 -32.24 -1.40 10.32
N ASN A 209 -31.69 -2.31 9.53
CA ASN A 209 -31.66 -3.75 9.80
C ASN A 209 -30.21 -4.25 9.95
N LEU A 210 -29.63 -4.08 11.13
CA LEU A 210 -28.24 -4.43 11.42
C LEU A 210 -28.11 -5.90 11.83
N ASN A 211 -27.26 -6.66 11.15
CA ASN A 211 -26.94 -8.03 11.49
C ASN A 211 -25.79 -8.06 12.51
N LEU A 212 -26.07 -8.61 13.71
CA LEU A 212 -25.07 -8.72 14.78
C LEU A 212 -23.87 -9.59 14.37
N ASN A 213 -24.09 -10.65 13.57
CA ASN A 213 -23.01 -11.51 13.08
C ASN A 213 -21.98 -10.70 12.27
N ASP A 214 -22.44 -9.81 11.37
CA ASP A 214 -21.58 -8.99 10.54
C ASP A 214 -20.80 -7.94 11.34
N ILE A 215 -21.45 -7.34 12.35
CA ILE A 215 -20.78 -6.41 13.29
C ILE A 215 -19.65 -7.12 14.01
N LEU A 216 -19.88 -8.35 14.51
CA LEU A 216 -18.88 -9.14 15.22
C LEU A 216 -17.75 -9.58 14.30
N VAL A 217 -18.04 -10.06 13.08
CA VAL A 217 -17.05 -10.43 12.06
C VAL A 217 -16.12 -9.26 11.77
N LEU A 218 -16.70 -8.10 11.44
CA LEU A 218 -15.92 -6.90 11.14
C LEU A 218 -15.17 -6.37 12.37
N GLY A 219 -15.77 -6.44 13.55
CA GLY A 219 -15.14 -6.02 14.81
C GLY A 219 -13.89 -6.85 15.11
N ILE A 220 -13.99 -8.18 15.02
CA ILE A 220 -12.84 -9.09 15.21
C ILE A 220 -11.77 -8.84 14.15
N PHE A 221 -12.16 -8.68 12.88
CA PHE A 221 -11.23 -8.37 11.79
C PHE A 221 -10.49 -7.06 12.04
N VAL A 222 -11.19 -5.99 12.40
CA VAL A 222 -10.57 -4.67 12.71
C VAL A 222 -9.60 -4.75 13.88
N VAL A 223 -9.93 -5.49 14.95
CA VAL A 223 -9.00 -5.72 16.06
C VAL A 223 -7.74 -6.44 15.56
N GLY A 224 -7.88 -7.46 14.71
CA GLY A 224 -6.75 -8.13 14.06
C GLY A 224 -5.92 -7.16 13.22
N VAL A 225 -6.57 -6.31 12.41
CA VAL A 225 -5.89 -5.27 11.60
C VAL A 225 -5.10 -4.32 12.48
N LEU A 226 -5.64 -3.85 13.59
CA LEU A 226 -4.94 -2.94 14.51
C LEU A 226 -3.72 -3.60 15.14
N VAL A 227 -3.85 -4.85 15.58
CA VAL A 227 -2.73 -5.63 16.15
C VAL A 227 -1.65 -5.86 15.10
N GLY A 228 -2.00 -6.28 13.90
CA GLY A 228 -1.06 -6.53 12.80
C GLY A 228 -0.40 -5.25 12.30
N LEU A 229 -1.15 -4.15 12.17
CA LEU A 229 -0.62 -2.84 11.76
C LEU A 229 0.45 -2.35 12.76
N LEU A 230 0.14 -2.36 14.06
CA LEU A 230 1.06 -1.87 15.09
C LEU A 230 2.24 -2.82 15.30
N GLY A 231 1.99 -4.13 15.34
CA GLY A 231 3.01 -5.16 15.52
C GLY A 231 3.90 -5.27 14.28
N GLY A 232 3.32 -5.35 13.10
CA GLY A 232 4.03 -5.43 11.82
C GLY A 232 4.88 -4.19 11.57
N ALA A 233 4.33 -2.99 11.75
CA ALA A 233 5.10 -1.75 11.64
C ALA A 233 6.27 -1.72 12.62
N LYS A 234 6.09 -2.25 13.85
CA LYS A 234 7.17 -2.33 14.84
C LYS A 234 8.29 -3.26 14.40
N VAL A 235 7.95 -4.43 13.87
CA VAL A 235 8.95 -5.39 13.35
C VAL A 235 9.70 -4.76 12.18
N ILE A 236 8.98 -4.18 11.22
CA ILE A 236 9.59 -3.55 10.04
C ILE A 236 10.49 -2.36 10.45
N ASP A 237 10.06 -1.53 11.40
CA ASP A 237 10.87 -0.41 11.93
C ASP A 237 12.19 -0.90 12.56
N ILE A 238 12.14 -1.99 13.30
CA ILE A 238 13.34 -2.62 13.87
C ILE A 238 14.24 -3.15 12.75
N CYS A 239 13.67 -3.81 11.75
CA CYS A 239 14.41 -4.32 10.59
C CYS A 239 15.09 -3.18 9.82
N LEU A 240 14.37 -2.10 9.53
CA LEU A 240 14.90 -0.92 8.83
C LEU A 240 16.04 -0.24 9.62
N LYS A 241 15.96 -0.22 10.95
CA LYS A 241 16.98 0.41 11.80
C LYS A 241 18.21 -0.46 12.01
N ARG A 242 18.03 -1.78 12.22
CA ARG A 242 19.11 -2.71 12.55
C ARG A 242 19.72 -3.40 11.34
N PHE A 243 18.89 -3.71 10.34
CA PHE A 243 19.24 -4.52 9.17
C PHE A 243 18.84 -3.81 7.87
N ARG A 244 19.21 -2.52 7.75
CA ARG A 244 18.77 -1.66 6.64
C ARG A 244 19.02 -2.27 5.26
N ILE A 245 20.24 -2.75 4.99
CA ILE A 245 20.61 -3.32 3.69
C ILE A 245 19.80 -4.58 3.37
N PRO A 246 19.75 -5.62 4.22
CA PRO A 246 18.90 -6.79 3.97
C PRO A 246 17.41 -6.45 3.83
N THR A 247 16.90 -5.53 4.64
CA THR A 247 15.48 -5.12 4.61
C THR A 247 15.13 -4.43 3.29
N TYR A 248 15.96 -3.48 2.85
CA TYR A 248 15.76 -2.84 1.56
C TYR A 248 15.97 -3.78 0.37
N SER A 249 16.91 -4.74 0.48
CA SER A 249 17.05 -5.81 -0.51
C SER A 249 15.76 -6.62 -0.63
N ALA A 250 15.17 -7.02 0.50
CA ALA A 250 13.88 -7.71 0.52
C ALA A 250 12.75 -6.85 -0.09
N ILE A 251 12.68 -5.55 0.25
CA ILE A 251 11.72 -4.60 -0.33
C ILE A 251 11.88 -4.53 -1.86
N ILE A 252 13.11 -4.42 -2.37
CA ILE A 252 13.38 -4.41 -3.82
C ILE A 252 12.88 -5.71 -4.45
N GLY A 253 13.16 -6.86 -3.84
CA GLY A 253 12.68 -8.15 -4.32
C GLY A 253 11.14 -8.24 -4.38
N LEU A 254 10.45 -7.75 -3.34
CA LEU A 254 8.99 -7.66 -3.32
C LEU A 254 8.45 -6.75 -4.43
N VAL A 255 9.03 -5.56 -4.58
CA VAL A 255 8.62 -4.57 -5.60
C VAL A 255 8.86 -5.11 -7.02
N VAL A 256 10.03 -5.71 -7.28
CA VAL A 256 10.32 -6.32 -8.59
C VAL A 256 9.42 -7.53 -8.84
N GLY A 257 9.21 -8.37 -7.83
CA GLY A 257 8.34 -9.54 -7.94
C GLY A 257 6.86 -9.17 -8.16
N SER A 258 6.38 -8.04 -7.60
CA SER A 258 5.01 -7.57 -7.84
C SER A 258 4.75 -7.18 -9.30
N LEU A 259 5.78 -6.82 -10.06
CA LEU A 259 5.63 -6.53 -11.49
C LEU A 259 5.12 -7.75 -12.28
N TYR A 260 5.49 -8.95 -11.86
CA TYR A 260 4.97 -10.18 -12.47
C TYR A 260 3.47 -10.34 -12.23
N GLN A 261 2.99 -10.05 -11.04
CA GLN A 261 1.55 -10.10 -10.72
C GLN A 261 0.77 -9.03 -11.49
N ILE A 262 1.28 -7.79 -11.51
CA ILE A 262 0.68 -6.69 -12.28
C ILE A 262 0.64 -7.04 -13.78
N TYR A 263 1.70 -7.69 -14.30
CA TYR A 263 1.74 -8.14 -15.69
C TYR A 263 0.66 -9.19 -15.99
N LEU A 264 0.46 -10.18 -15.12
CA LEU A 264 -0.59 -11.19 -15.27
C LEU A 264 -2.00 -10.56 -15.32
N GLU A 265 -2.25 -9.52 -14.52
CA GLU A 265 -3.53 -8.80 -14.51
C GLU A 265 -3.69 -7.82 -15.68
N SER A 266 -2.60 -7.43 -16.36
CA SER A 266 -2.65 -6.41 -17.42
C SER A 266 -3.39 -6.85 -18.67
N GLY A 267 -3.51 -8.16 -18.93
CA GLY A 267 -4.07 -8.70 -20.15
C GLY A 267 -3.32 -8.25 -21.42
N PHE A 268 -1.99 -8.06 -21.32
CA PHE A 268 -1.16 -7.50 -22.39
C PHE A 268 -1.25 -8.32 -23.67
N THR A 269 -1.55 -7.65 -24.82
CA THR A 269 -1.64 -8.23 -26.15
C THR A 269 -0.68 -7.53 -27.11
N LEU A 270 -0.22 -8.24 -28.16
CA LEU A 270 0.66 -7.68 -29.20
C LEU A 270 -0.19 -7.11 -30.35
N ASP A 271 -0.96 -6.06 -30.06
CA ASP A 271 -1.80 -5.34 -31.01
C ASP A 271 -1.66 -3.81 -30.83
N LEU A 272 -2.53 -3.03 -31.44
CA LEU A 272 -2.54 -1.58 -31.31
C LEU A 272 -2.77 -1.14 -29.85
N ASN A 273 -3.59 -1.87 -29.08
CA ASN A 273 -3.80 -1.59 -27.66
C ASN A 273 -2.53 -1.85 -26.85
N GLY A 274 -1.78 -2.92 -27.21
CA GLY A 274 -0.46 -3.20 -26.62
C GLY A 274 0.56 -2.09 -26.89
N LEU A 275 0.54 -1.48 -28.07
CA LEU A 275 1.39 -0.32 -28.36
C LEU A 275 1.06 0.86 -27.44
N PHE A 276 -0.23 1.18 -27.24
CA PHE A 276 -0.63 2.22 -26.28
C PHE A 276 -0.27 1.84 -24.85
N ALA A 277 -0.35 0.56 -24.48
CA ALA A 277 0.06 0.06 -23.17
C ALA A 277 1.57 0.26 -22.93
N VAL A 278 2.41 0.04 -23.95
CA VAL A 278 3.86 0.34 -23.88
C VAL A 278 4.10 1.84 -23.70
N LEU A 279 3.36 2.69 -24.40
CA LEU A 279 3.49 4.15 -24.23
C LEU A 279 3.10 4.60 -22.82
N THR A 280 2.02 4.06 -22.26
CA THR A 280 1.60 4.38 -20.88
C THR A 280 2.58 3.84 -19.84
N PHE A 281 3.17 2.65 -20.07
CA PHE A 281 4.26 2.13 -19.24
C PHE A 281 5.46 3.08 -19.21
N ILE A 282 5.91 3.54 -20.40
CA ILE A 282 7.04 4.49 -20.50
C ILE A 282 6.68 5.80 -19.81
N ALA A 283 5.48 6.33 -20.01
CA ALA A 283 5.00 7.54 -19.34
C ALA A 283 5.03 7.39 -17.82
N GLY A 284 4.51 6.27 -17.30
CA GLY A 284 4.57 5.95 -15.86
C GLY A 284 5.99 5.90 -15.32
N ALA A 285 6.91 5.23 -16.04
CA ALA A 285 8.31 5.14 -15.64
C ALA A 285 8.98 6.52 -15.61
N LEU A 286 8.75 7.35 -16.62
CA LEU A 286 9.29 8.72 -16.67
C LEU A 286 8.72 9.60 -15.55
N ILE A 287 7.41 9.52 -15.26
CA ILE A 287 6.78 10.22 -14.16
C ILE A 287 7.46 9.84 -12.83
N ALA A 288 7.61 8.54 -12.56
CA ALA A 288 8.25 8.08 -11.32
C ALA A 288 9.72 8.50 -11.21
N LEU A 289 10.48 8.41 -12.29
CA LEU A 289 11.87 8.90 -12.35
C LEU A 289 11.96 10.40 -12.10
N PHE A 290 11.03 11.19 -12.63
CA PHE A 290 10.97 12.63 -12.40
C PHE A 290 10.70 12.94 -10.92
N PHE A 291 9.68 12.29 -10.31
CA PHE A 291 9.38 12.47 -8.90
C PHE A 291 10.49 11.95 -7.97
N GLY A 292 11.20 10.89 -8.36
CA GLY A 292 12.37 10.35 -7.66
C GLY A 292 13.68 11.09 -7.97
N SER A 293 13.65 12.19 -8.71
CA SER A 293 14.88 12.90 -9.07
C SER A 293 15.48 13.66 -7.89
N LYS A 294 16.84 13.69 -7.82
CA LYS A 294 17.57 14.46 -6.78
C LYS A 294 17.19 15.94 -6.76
N TRP A 295 16.80 16.49 -7.91
CA TRP A 295 16.39 17.88 -8.03
C TRP A 295 15.09 18.15 -7.24
N LEU A 296 14.10 17.27 -7.38
CA LEU A 296 12.83 17.40 -6.67
C LEU A 296 13.00 17.13 -5.17
N GLU A 297 13.80 16.12 -4.79
CA GLU A 297 14.16 15.84 -3.40
C GLU A 297 14.81 17.08 -2.74
N ALA A 298 15.82 17.68 -3.39
CA ALA A 298 16.49 18.87 -2.88
C ALA A 298 15.54 20.08 -2.76
N LYS A 299 14.62 20.25 -3.72
CA LYS A 299 13.61 21.31 -3.69
C LYS A 299 12.61 21.09 -2.55
N MET A 300 12.17 19.84 -2.34
CA MET A 300 11.27 19.47 -1.24
C MET A 300 11.96 19.55 0.13
N GLU A 301 13.24 19.20 0.25
CA GLU A 301 14.01 19.43 1.48
C GLU A 301 14.14 20.91 1.83
N LYS A 302 14.33 21.76 0.83
CA LYS A 302 14.37 23.22 1.01
C LYS A 302 13.02 23.74 1.55
N PHE A 303 11.90 23.29 0.98
CA PHE A 303 10.55 23.58 1.50
C PHE A 303 10.28 23.01 2.90
N LYS A 304 10.98 21.96 3.32
CA LYS A 304 10.87 21.40 4.68
C LYS A 304 11.71 22.17 5.71
N LYS A 305 12.78 22.85 5.28
CA LYS A 305 13.69 23.62 6.17
C LYS A 305 13.23 25.06 6.36
N ASP A 306 12.61 25.66 5.35
CA ASP A 306 11.99 26.99 5.40
C ASP A 306 10.59 26.91 6.06
#